data_e1d3c8a8346c650387b93fb673af9e52
#
_entry.id   e1d3c8a8346c650387b93fb673af9e52
#
_cell.length_a   1.000
_cell.length_b   1.000
_cell.length_c   1.000
_cell.angle_alpha   90.00
_cell.angle_beta   90.00
_cell.angle_gamma   90.00
#
_symmetry.space_group_name_H-M   'P 1'
#
loop_
_entity.id
_entity.type
_entity.pdbx_description
1 polymer ?
#
loop_
_entity_poly.entity_id
_entity_poly.type
_entity_poly.pdbx_seq_one_letter_code
_entity_poly.pdbx_strand_id
1 'polypeptide(L)'
;MIDVFFISGTMCTKDLWQYILPYLKNINPIHIDITSASSFDEINNIILESISSPTILVGFSLGGFSAMNFTSQYPEKVEKLVVIAANSKGLDSNEIKIRKNTIAFLEKHSYKGISQARVQQFLHPNNHNNQEIIAIVKKMDAHLGKDVLIRRLKATSKRIDITHQLKSYKKQILLISAENDILINPTEIKQLSKEMSRSTHVNLKQCGHMIPLEKPKELVYLLHLFIDS
;
A
#
# COMPACT_ATOMS: atom_id res chain seq x y z
N MET A 1 -3.91 0.14 24.55
CA MET A 1 -3.87 0.50 23.10
C MET A 1 -3.42 -0.74 22.35
N ILE A 2 -3.96 -0.98 21.16
CA ILE A 2 -3.62 -2.11 20.30
C ILE A 2 -2.52 -1.64 19.33
N ASP A 3 -1.41 -2.36 19.26
CA ASP A 3 -0.35 -2.08 18.29
C ASP A 3 -0.81 -2.47 16.88
N VAL A 4 -0.77 -1.51 15.96
CA VAL A 4 -1.12 -1.69 14.55
C VAL A 4 0.01 -1.18 13.69
N PHE A 5 0.51 -2.05 12.80
CA PHE A 5 1.68 -1.77 12.00
C PHE A 5 1.29 -1.31 10.58
N PHE A 6 1.76 -0.13 10.21
CA PHE A 6 1.42 0.52 8.95
C PHE A 6 2.59 0.47 7.96
N ILE A 7 2.34 -0.01 6.76
CA ILE A 7 3.31 -0.11 5.67
C ILE A 7 2.86 0.78 4.51
N SER A 8 3.66 1.79 4.20
CA SER A 8 3.35 2.76 3.14
C SER A 8 3.63 2.20 1.74
N GLY A 9 3.09 2.89 0.71
CA GLY A 9 3.27 2.55 -0.70
C GLY A 9 4.60 3.00 -1.30
N THR A 10 4.73 2.79 -2.63
CA THR A 10 5.86 3.29 -3.40
C THR A 10 5.96 4.80 -3.29
N MET A 11 7.15 5.32 -2.98
CA MET A 11 7.41 6.75 -2.78
C MET A 11 6.53 7.43 -1.74
N CYS A 12 6.07 6.66 -0.74
CA CYS A 12 5.33 7.17 0.41
C CYS A 12 6.13 6.95 1.70
N THR A 13 6.16 7.98 2.56
CA THR A 13 6.67 7.93 3.93
C THR A 13 5.51 7.77 4.92
N LYS A 14 5.80 7.85 6.23
CA LYS A 14 4.77 7.91 7.26
C LYS A 14 3.79 9.09 7.10
N ASP A 15 4.18 10.14 6.37
CA ASP A 15 3.33 11.30 6.09
C ASP A 15 2.06 10.93 5.30
N LEU A 16 2.05 9.78 4.62
CA LEU A 16 0.84 9.22 4.00
C LEU A 16 -0.33 9.11 4.97
N TRP A 17 -0.04 8.79 6.23
CA TRP A 17 -1.05 8.46 7.25
C TRP A 17 -1.47 9.67 8.09
N GLN A 18 -0.89 10.85 7.85
CA GLN A 18 -1.03 12.04 8.72
C GLN A 18 -2.49 12.46 8.96
N TYR A 19 -3.39 12.23 8.01
CA TYR A 19 -4.80 12.59 8.14
C TYR A 19 -5.62 11.57 8.93
N ILE A 20 -5.12 10.36 9.14
CA ILE A 20 -5.83 9.33 9.90
C ILE A 20 -5.29 9.18 11.33
N LEU A 21 -3.97 9.34 11.52
CA LEU A 21 -3.32 9.09 12.82
C LEU A 21 -3.97 9.82 14.00
N PRO A 22 -4.37 11.12 13.89
CA PRO A 22 -4.99 11.85 15.02
C PRO A 22 -6.34 11.28 15.46
N TYR A 23 -6.99 10.47 14.61
CA TYR A 23 -8.33 9.93 14.85
C TYR A 23 -8.35 8.44 15.22
N LEU A 24 -7.20 7.79 15.28
CA LEU A 24 -7.08 6.39 15.68
C LEU A 24 -7.13 6.28 17.20
N LYS A 25 -8.34 6.07 17.74
CA LYS A 25 -8.56 5.89 19.18
C LYS A 25 -8.23 4.46 19.60
N ASN A 26 -7.59 4.29 20.76
CA ASN A 26 -7.17 3.00 21.34
C ASN A 26 -6.20 2.19 20.44
N ILE A 27 -5.69 2.77 19.38
CA ILE A 27 -4.69 2.19 18.47
C ILE A 27 -3.36 2.90 18.68
N ASN A 28 -2.29 2.13 18.81
CA ASN A 28 -0.92 2.62 18.76
C ASN A 28 -0.37 2.37 17.33
N PRO A 29 -0.32 3.39 16.45
CA PRO A 29 0.13 3.22 15.08
C PRO A 29 1.65 3.16 15.02
N ILE A 30 2.19 2.06 14.53
CA ILE A 30 3.64 1.85 14.36
C ILE A 30 3.92 1.79 12.86
N HIS A 31 4.76 2.70 12.36
CA HIS A 31 5.13 2.72 10.95
C HIS A 31 6.34 1.81 10.70
N ILE A 32 6.21 0.84 9.80
CA ILE A 32 7.30 0.03 9.29
C ILE A 32 7.86 0.70 8.03
N ASP A 33 9.09 1.18 8.12
CA ASP A 33 9.78 1.76 6.98
C ASP A 33 10.48 0.68 6.17
N ILE A 34 9.96 0.42 4.99
CA ILE A 34 10.52 -0.56 4.06
C ILE A 34 11.41 0.09 2.98
N THR A 35 11.76 1.39 3.05
CA THR A 35 12.44 2.15 1.96
C THR A 35 13.86 1.68 1.66
N SER A 36 14.55 1.03 2.58
CA SER A 36 15.88 0.46 2.40
C SER A 36 15.90 -0.84 1.59
N ALA A 37 14.79 -1.60 1.59
CA ALA A 37 14.74 -2.93 0.99
C ALA A 37 14.88 -2.91 -0.54
N SER A 38 15.61 -3.88 -1.08
CA SER A 38 15.88 -4.11 -2.50
C SER A 38 15.21 -5.38 -3.07
N SER A 39 14.49 -6.12 -2.21
CA SER A 39 13.71 -7.32 -2.58
C SER A 39 12.50 -7.50 -1.68
N PHE A 40 11.58 -8.40 -2.05
CA PHE A 40 10.47 -8.78 -1.16
C PHE A 40 10.95 -9.57 0.05
N ASP A 41 12.03 -10.33 -0.06
CA ASP A 41 12.62 -11.05 1.07
C ASP A 41 13.18 -10.08 2.12
N GLU A 42 13.86 -9.02 1.67
CA GLU A 42 14.31 -7.95 2.57
C GLU A 42 13.13 -7.20 3.21
N ILE A 43 12.06 -6.94 2.47
CA ILE A 43 10.83 -6.36 3.03
C ILE A 43 10.26 -7.28 4.11
N ASN A 44 10.18 -8.58 3.86
CA ASN A 44 9.67 -9.55 4.84
C ASN A 44 10.56 -9.59 6.09
N ASN A 45 11.88 -9.52 5.95
CA ASN A 45 12.80 -9.46 7.09
C ASN A 45 12.58 -8.19 7.92
N ILE A 46 12.43 -7.02 7.29
CA ILE A 46 12.13 -5.77 7.99
C ILE A 46 10.81 -5.88 8.77
N ILE A 47 9.76 -6.46 8.17
CA ILE A 47 8.49 -6.67 8.86
C ILE A 47 8.69 -7.62 10.04
N LEU A 48 9.40 -8.74 9.84
CA LEU A 48 9.64 -9.75 10.86
C LEU A 48 10.41 -9.18 12.07
N GLU A 49 11.41 -8.36 11.83
CA GLU A 49 12.19 -7.67 12.88
C GLU A 49 11.39 -6.59 13.61
N SER A 50 10.37 -6.01 12.95
CA SER A 50 9.53 -4.97 13.53
C SER A 50 8.44 -5.49 14.46
N ILE A 51 8.09 -6.79 14.39
CA ILE A 51 6.97 -7.38 15.13
C ILE A 51 7.47 -8.46 16.12
N SER A 52 7.02 -8.40 17.37
CA SER A 52 7.41 -9.36 18.41
C SER A 52 6.36 -10.46 18.67
N SER A 53 5.12 -10.26 18.22
CA SER A 53 3.97 -11.17 18.43
C SER A 53 3.05 -11.12 17.21
N PRO A 54 2.06 -12.02 17.11
CA PRO A 54 1.02 -11.90 16.09
C PRO A 54 0.36 -10.52 16.15
N THR A 55 0.29 -9.84 15.00
CA THR A 55 -0.05 -8.42 14.92
C THR A 55 -1.06 -8.09 13.84
N ILE A 56 -1.56 -6.86 13.86
CA ILE A 56 -2.42 -6.29 12.83
C ILE A 56 -1.53 -5.53 11.84
N LEU A 57 -1.55 -5.95 10.58
CA LEU A 57 -0.86 -5.27 9.49
C LEU A 57 -1.82 -4.44 8.65
N VAL A 58 -1.48 -3.20 8.39
CA VAL A 58 -2.19 -2.28 7.49
C VAL A 58 -1.23 -1.85 6.39
N GLY A 59 -1.50 -2.27 5.16
CA GLY A 59 -0.63 -1.94 4.02
C GLY A 59 -1.36 -1.17 2.93
N PHE A 60 -0.70 -0.13 2.39
CA PHE A 60 -1.19 0.65 1.26
C PHE A 60 -0.38 0.38 0.00
N SER A 61 -1.02 0.10 -1.13
CA SER A 61 -0.39 -0.06 -2.45
C SER A 61 0.77 -1.09 -2.39
N LEU A 62 2.03 -0.71 -2.64
CA LEU A 62 3.17 -1.59 -2.43
C LEU A 62 3.21 -2.17 -1.02
N GLY A 63 2.92 -1.37 0.02
CA GLY A 63 2.83 -1.85 1.39
C GLY A 63 1.71 -2.88 1.57
N GLY A 64 0.60 -2.72 0.85
CA GLY A 64 -0.51 -3.68 0.83
C GLY A 64 -0.10 -5.03 0.21
N PHE A 65 0.58 -5.00 -0.93
CA PHE A 65 1.15 -6.22 -1.49
C PHE A 65 2.19 -6.85 -0.57
N SER A 66 3.07 -6.03 0.02
CA SER A 66 4.09 -6.53 0.95
C SER A 66 3.48 -7.18 2.19
N ALA A 67 2.43 -6.59 2.76
CA ALA A 67 1.69 -7.17 3.88
C ALA A 67 1.04 -8.51 3.50
N MET A 68 0.44 -8.62 2.30
CA MET A 68 -0.10 -9.87 1.78
C MET A 68 1.00 -10.91 1.55
N ASN A 69 2.14 -10.51 0.96
CA ASN A 69 3.27 -11.40 0.71
C ASN A 69 3.86 -11.92 2.03
N PHE A 70 4.05 -11.06 3.01
CA PHE A 70 4.47 -11.44 4.35
C PHE A 70 3.47 -12.42 4.98
N THR A 71 2.19 -12.10 4.96
CA THR A 71 1.12 -12.95 5.53
C THR A 71 1.06 -14.33 4.86
N SER A 72 1.33 -14.41 3.57
CA SER A 72 1.34 -15.69 2.84
C SER A 72 2.49 -16.61 3.24
N GLN A 73 3.59 -16.05 3.76
CA GLN A 73 4.77 -16.79 4.22
C GLN A 73 4.79 -17.02 5.73
N TYR A 74 4.22 -16.09 6.50
CA TYR A 74 4.20 -16.11 7.97
C TYR A 74 2.77 -15.90 8.51
N PRO A 75 1.80 -16.75 8.15
CA PRO A 75 0.39 -16.56 8.49
C PRO A 75 0.12 -16.53 10.00
N GLU A 76 0.95 -17.22 10.79
CA GLU A 76 0.86 -17.24 12.24
C GLU A 76 1.24 -15.90 12.88
N LYS A 77 2.08 -15.11 12.22
CA LYS A 77 2.56 -13.79 12.68
C LYS A 77 1.55 -12.66 12.47
N VAL A 78 0.50 -12.90 11.70
CA VAL A 78 -0.50 -11.87 11.38
C VAL A 78 -1.84 -12.27 11.97
N GLU A 79 -2.40 -11.42 12.85
CA GLU A 79 -3.71 -11.65 13.47
C GLU A 79 -4.85 -11.13 12.60
N LYS A 80 -4.70 -9.90 12.08
CA LYS A 80 -5.62 -9.29 11.13
C LYS A 80 -4.84 -8.59 10.01
N LEU A 81 -5.36 -8.63 8.80
CA LEU A 81 -4.72 -8.01 7.62
C LEU A 81 -5.65 -6.97 7.00
N VAL A 82 -5.16 -5.73 6.85
CA VAL A 82 -5.84 -4.68 6.10
C VAL A 82 -5.02 -4.33 4.86
N VAL A 83 -5.63 -4.47 3.71
CA VAL A 83 -5.00 -4.18 2.40
C VAL A 83 -5.75 -3.03 1.73
N ILE A 84 -5.04 -1.95 1.45
CA ILE A 84 -5.59 -0.72 0.89
C ILE A 84 -4.99 -0.51 -0.50
N ALA A 85 -5.83 -0.43 -1.54
CA ALA A 85 -5.45 -0.18 -2.92
C ALA A 85 -4.32 -1.10 -3.42
N ALA A 86 -4.45 -2.41 -3.19
CA ALA A 86 -3.50 -3.42 -3.67
C ALA A 86 -4.22 -4.74 -3.98
N ASN A 87 -3.67 -5.51 -4.93
CA ASN A 87 -4.09 -6.87 -5.24
C ASN A 87 -2.93 -7.85 -5.01
N SER A 88 -3.22 -9.15 -5.06
CA SER A 88 -2.24 -10.24 -4.85
C SER A 88 -1.52 -10.69 -6.12
N LYS A 89 -1.87 -10.12 -7.28
CA LYS A 89 -1.36 -10.57 -8.58
C LYS A 89 0.06 -10.11 -8.86
N GLY A 90 0.76 -10.84 -9.70
CA GLY A 90 2.03 -10.45 -10.29
C GLY A 90 1.88 -9.26 -11.25
N LEU A 91 3.00 -8.84 -11.80
CA LEU A 91 3.02 -7.82 -12.86
C LEU A 91 2.80 -8.48 -14.22
N ASP A 92 2.05 -7.83 -15.09
CA ASP A 92 1.98 -8.23 -16.49
C ASP A 92 3.24 -7.81 -17.27
N SER A 93 3.40 -8.35 -18.47
CA SER A 93 4.56 -8.11 -19.32
C SER A 93 4.73 -6.64 -19.74
N ASN A 94 3.63 -5.92 -19.90
CA ASN A 94 3.64 -4.51 -20.26
C ASN A 94 4.11 -3.65 -19.09
N GLU A 95 3.61 -3.91 -17.89
CA GLU A 95 4.04 -3.21 -16.68
C GLU A 95 5.53 -3.46 -16.39
N ILE A 96 6.01 -4.69 -16.54
CA ILE A 96 7.43 -5.02 -16.42
C ILE A 96 8.27 -4.21 -17.41
N LYS A 97 7.83 -4.10 -18.68
CA LYS A 97 8.50 -3.31 -19.72
C LYS A 97 8.52 -1.81 -19.37
N ILE A 98 7.40 -1.26 -18.91
CA ILE A 98 7.31 0.14 -18.49
C ILE A 98 8.29 0.40 -17.35
N ARG A 99 8.35 -0.45 -16.32
CA ARG A 99 9.28 -0.31 -15.20
C ARG A 99 10.73 -0.37 -15.64
N LYS A 100 11.08 -1.33 -16.51
CA LYS A 100 12.43 -1.43 -17.09
C LYS A 100 12.84 -0.16 -17.83
N ASN A 101 11.96 0.39 -18.66
CA ASN A 101 12.21 1.63 -19.39
C ASN A 101 12.33 2.83 -18.43
N THR A 102 11.49 2.89 -17.41
CA THR A 102 11.55 3.96 -16.38
C THR A 102 12.86 3.91 -15.61
N ILE A 103 13.31 2.73 -15.20
CA ILE A 103 14.61 2.55 -14.51
C ILE A 103 15.75 3.02 -15.42
N ALA A 104 15.80 2.55 -16.68
CA ALA A 104 16.85 2.92 -17.64
C ALA A 104 16.88 4.44 -17.92
N PHE A 105 15.71 5.09 -17.95
CA PHE A 105 15.59 6.53 -18.07
C PHE A 105 16.14 7.24 -16.82
N LEU A 106 15.71 6.83 -15.65
CA LEU A 106 16.13 7.43 -14.38
C LEU A 106 17.63 7.29 -14.13
N GLU A 107 18.24 6.18 -14.54
CA GLU A 107 19.69 5.97 -14.42
C GLU A 107 20.52 6.98 -15.23
N LYS A 108 19.96 7.45 -16.36
CA LYS A 108 20.64 8.35 -17.30
C LYS A 108 20.30 9.84 -17.11
N HIS A 109 19.20 10.14 -16.44
CA HIS A 109 18.68 11.51 -16.34
C HIS A 109 18.52 11.97 -14.88
N SER A 110 18.56 13.29 -14.67
CA SER A 110 18.24 13.87 -13.36
C SER A 110 16.77 13.69 -13.03
N TYR A 111 16.49 13.32 -11.79
CA TYR A 111 15.12 13.24 -11.26
C TYR A 111 14.74 14.57 -10.62
N LYS A 112 13.69 15.20 -11.10
CA LYS A 112 13.19 16.49 -10.59
C LYS A 112 11.96 16.34 -9.65
N GLY A 113 11.70 15.11 -9.22
CA GLY A 113 10.50 14.76 -8.45
C GLY A 113 9.29 14.44 -9.35
N ILE A 114 8.23 13.98 -8.72
CA ILE A 114 6.98 13.64 -9.38
C ILE A 114 6.29 14.90 -9.91
N SER A 115 5.84 14.89 -11.18
CA SER A 115 5.10 16.00 -11.76
C SER A 115 3.69 16.12 -11.17
N GLN A 116 3.14 17.34 -11.16
CA GLN A 116 1.76 17.56 -10.71
C GLN A 116 0.76 16.75 -11.54
N ALA A 117 0.94 16.70 -12.86
CA ALA A 117 0.09 15.91 -13.74
C ALA A 117 0.09 14.42 -13.36
N ARG A 118 1.25 13.87 -12.94
CA ARG A 118 1.33 12.49 -12.48
C ARG A 118 0.65 12.29 -11.12
N VAL A 119 0.77 13.25 -10.20
CA VAL A 119 0.03 13.22 -8.92
C VAL A 119 -1.47 13.23 -9.16
N GLN A 120 -1.95 14.12 -10.03
CA GLN A 120 -3.38 14.21 -10.37
C GLN A 120 -3.95 12.89 -10.92
N GLN A 121 -3.15 12.11 -11.67
CA GLN A 121 -3.57 10.79 -12.13
C GLN A 121 -3.87 9.79 -11.00
N PHE A 122 -3.26 9.96 -9.83
CA PHE A 122 -3.50 9.10 -8.66
C PHE A 122 -4.73 9.53 -7.86
N LEU A 123 -5.25 10.72 -8.09
CA LEU A 123 -6.35 11.31 -7.34
C LEU A 123 -7.67 11.23 -8.11
N HIS A 124 -8.76 11.19 -7.38
CA HIS A 124 -10.08 11.44 -7.96
C HIS A 124 -10.15 12.85 -8.58
N PRO A 125 -10.89 13.07 -9.68
CA PRO A 125 -11.01 14.39 -10.32
C PRO A 125 -11.35 15.54 -9.37
N ASN A 126 -12.19 15.31 -8.36
CA ASN A 126 -12.53 16.32 -7.36
C ASN A 126 -11.32 16.80 -6.53
N ASN A 127 -10.25 16.01 -6.49
CA ASN A 127 -9.02 16.31 -5.74
C ASN A 127 -7.86 16.78 -6.65
N HIS A 128 -8.06 16.89 -7.98
CA HIS A 128 -7.00 17.32 -8.90
C HIS A 128 -6.44 18.71 -8.59
N ASN A 129 -7.23 19.57 -7.94
CA ASN A 129 -6.84 20.91 -7.52
C ASN A 129 -6.60 21.03 -6.00
N ASN A 130 -6.62 19.94 -5.27
CA ASN A 130 -6.34 19.94 -3.83
C ASN A 130 -4.83 20.07 -3.60
N GLN A 131 -4.39 21.32 -3.37
CA GLN A 131 -2.99 21.67 -3.21
C GLN A 131 -2.34 21.03 -1.98
N GLU A 132 -3.11 20.75 -0.92
CA GLU A 132 -2.61 20.10 0.29
C GLU A 132 -2.22 18.65 0.00
N ILE A 133 -3.09 17.86 -0.64
CA ILE A 133 -2.79 16.47 -1.03
C ILE A 133 -1.62 16.44 -2.00
N ILE A 134 -1.62 17.33 -3.02
CA ILE A 134 -0.53 17.41 -4.00
C ILE A 134 0.80 17.72 -3.31
N ALA A 135 0.82 18.67 -2.38
CA ALA A 135 2.02 19.03 -1.64
C ALA A 135 2.56 17.88 -0.78
N ILE A 136 1.67 17.13 -0.11
CA ILE A 136 2.07 15.95 0.67
C ILE A 136 2.73 14.89 -0.22
N VAL A 137 2.12 14.56 -1.35
CA VAL A 137 2.67 13.55 -2.28
C VAL A 137 4.02 14.00 -2.83
N LYS A 138 4.14 15.25 -3.26
CA LYS A 138 5.42 15.81 -3.73
C LYS A 138 6.48 15.85 -2.65
N LYS A 139 6.11 16.19 -1.41
CA LYS A 139 7.03 16.21 -0.26
C LYS A 139 7.60 14.82 0.03
N MET A 140 6.75 13.79 0.07
CA MET A 140 7.17 12.41 0.27
C MET A 140 8.13 11.96 -0.84
N ASP A 141 7.77 12.21 -2.09
CA ASP A 141 8.57 11.86 -3.26
C ASP A 141 9.95 12.57 -3.25
N ALA A 142 9.97 13.88 -2.98
CA ALA A 142 11.21 14.65 -2.88
C ALA A 142 12.12 14.19 -1.75
N HIS A 143 11.54 13.81 -0.60
CA HIS A 143 12.28 13.29 0.54
C HIS A 143 12.97 11.96 0.23
N LEU A 144 12.29 11.06 -0.48
CA LEU A 144 12.81 9.73 -0.82
C LEU A 144 13.78 9.77 -2.01
N GLY A 145 13.49 10.58 -3.00
CA GLY A 145 14.39 10.85 -4.13
C GLY A 145 14.55 9.69 -5.12
N LYS A 146 15.44 9.92 -6.08
CA LYS A 146 15.68 9.04 -7.24
C LYS A 146 16.14 7.63 -6.87
N ASP A 147 17.06 7.52 -5.94
CA ASP A 147 17.69 6.23 -5.62
C ASP A 147 16.71 5.27 -4.96
N VAL A 148 15.82 5.80 -4.09
CA VAL A 148 14.73 5.01 -3.51
C VAL A 148 13.75 4.59 -4.59
N LEU A 149 13.38 5.48 -5.52
CA LEU A 149 12.47 5.14 -6.62
C LEU A 149 13.03 4.01 -7.48
N ILE A 150 14.30 4.10 -7.92
CA ILE A 150 14.96 3.05 -8.71
C ILE A 150 15.01 1.74 -7.94
N ARG A 151 15.42 1.77 -6.67
CA ARG A 151 15.47 0.58 -5.80
C ARG A 151 14.10 -0.09 -5.69
N ARG A 152 13.04 0.69 -5.47
CA ARG A 152 11.66 0.19 -5.39
C ARG A 152 11.20 -0.44 -6.69
N LEU A 153 11.44 0.21 -7.82
CA LEU A 153 11.08 -0.33 -9.12
C LEU A 153 11.81 -1.65 -9.40
N LYS A 154 13.11 -1.74 -9.07
CA LYS A 154 13.91 -2.96 -9.23
C LYS A 154 13.39 -4.08 -8.31
N ALA A 155 13.20 -3.80 -7.02
CA ALA A 155 12.73 -4.76 -6.03
C ALA A 155 11.36 -5.35 -6.41
N THR A 156 10.45 -4.50 -6.85
CA THR A 156 9.06 -4.90 -7.12
C THR A 156 8.82 -5.40 -8.55
N SER A 157 9.81 -5.30 -9.45
CA SER A 157 9.70 -5.85 -10.81
C SER A 157 9.65 -7.38 -10.85
N LYS A 158 10.02 -8.05 -9.76
CA LYS A 158 9.94 -9.52 -9.62
C LYS A 158 8.66 -9.97 -8.89
N ARG A 159 7.67 -9.09 -8.76
CA ARG A 159 6.40 -9.40 -8.12
C ARG A 159 5.69 -10.54 -8.85
N ILE A 160 5.42 -11.62 -8.14
CA ILE A 160 4.69 -12.81 -8.62
C ILE A 160 3.25 -12.80 -8.09
N ASP A 161 2.38 -13.61 -8.67
CA ASP A 161 1.04 -13.87 -8.13
C ASP A 161 1.16 -14.74 -6.85
N ILE A 162 0.66 -14.20 -5.74
CA ILE A 162 0.65 -14.85 -4.43
C ILE A 162 -0.76 -15.23 -3.96
N THR A 163 -1.74 -15.17 -4.86
CA THR A 163 -3.15 -15.43 -4.53
C THR A 163 -3.34 -16.82 -3.94
N HIS A 164 -2.68 -17.82 -4.53
CA HIS A 164 -2.80 -19.21 -4.06
C HIS A 164 -2.22 -19.37 -2.64
N GLN A 165 -1.04 -18.81 -2.38
CA GLN A 165 -0.38 -18.87 -1.07
C GLN A 165 -1.20 -18.14 -0.01
N LEU A 166 -1.77 -16.99 -0.36
CA LEU A 166 -2.59 -16.19 0.56
C LEU A 166 -3.88 -16.92 0.99
N LYS A 167 -4.40 -17.86 0.19
CA LYS A 167 -5.56 -18.69 0.56
C LYS A 167 -5.34 -19.57 1.80
N SER A 168 -4.10 -19.84 2.17
CA SER A 168 -3.78 -20.55 3.42
C SER A 168 -4.09 -19.73 4.66
N TYR A 169 -4.08 -18.40 4.58
CA TYR A 169 -4.41 -17.50 5.68
C TYR A 169 -5.91 -17.56 5.99
N LYS A 170 -6.27 -17.98 7.20
CA LYS A 170 -7.66 -18.24 7.62
C LYS A 170 -8.21 -17.22 8.62
N LYS A 171 -7.42 -16.19 8.94
CA LYS A 171 -7.87 -15.09 9.80
C LYS A 171 -8.52 -13.97 8.98
N GLN A 172 -8.92 -12.91 9.63
CA GLN A 172 -9.70 -11.82 8.99
C GLN A 172 -8.85 -10.96 8.06
N ILE A 173 -9.42 -10.62 6.89
CA ILE A 173 -8.83 -9.70 5.91
C ILE A 173 -9.85 -8.60 5.58
N LEU A 174 -9.44 -7.34 5.68
CA LEU A 174 -10.15 -6.21 5.13
C LEU A 174 -9.45 -5.72 3.85
N LEU A 175 -10.16 -5.76 2.74
CA LEU A 175 -9.70 -5.27 1.44
C LEU A 175 -10.43 -3.97 1.10
N ILE A 176 -9.68 -2.88 0.90
CA ILE A 176 -10.24 -1.57 0.58
C ILE A 176 -9.77 -1.16 -0.81
N SER A 177 -10.71 -0.90 -1.70
CA SER A 177 -10.45 -0.37 -3.05
C SER A 177 -11.06 1.01 -3.24
N ALA A 178 -10.66 1.70 -4.29
CA ALA A 178 -11.23 2.97 -4.69
C ALA A 178 -11.85 2.86 -6.09
N GLU A 179 -13.00 3.48 -6.28
CA GLU A 179 -13.79 3.39 -7.52
C GLU A 179 -13.03 3.93 -8.75
N ASN A 180 -12.22 4.97 -8.55
CA ASN A 180 -11.49 5.66 -9.61
C ASN A 180 -9.97 5.42 -9.54
N ASP A 181 -9.54 4.31 -8.91
CA ASP A 181 -8.13 3.93 -8.90
C ASP A 181 -7.68 3.51 -10.31
N ILE A 182 -6.72 4.23 -10.88
CA ILE A 182 -6.17 3.94 -12.20
C ILE A 182 -5.00 2.94 -12.16
N LEU A 183 -4.44 2.67 -10.97
CA LEU A 183 -3.30 1.78 -10.81
C LEU A 183 -3.73 0.36 -10.47
N ILE A 184 -4.79 0.25 -9.67
CA ILE A 184 -5.29 -1.04 -9.17
C ILE A 184 -6.77 -1.15 -9.51
N ASN A 185 -7.11 -2.11 -10.35
CA ASN A 185 -8.49 -2.37 -10.72
C ASN A 185 -9.30 -2.83 -9.51
N PRO A 186 -10.34 -2.09 -9.07
CA PRO A 186 -11.15 -2.46 -7.92
C PRO A 186 -11.87 -3.80 -8.11
N THR A 187 -12.13 -4.22 -9.36
CA THR A 187 -12.72 -5.53 -9.67
C THR A 187 -11.79 -6.68 -9.29
N GLU A 188 -10.48 -6.50 -9.43
CA GLU A 188 -9.50 -7.53 -9.03
C GLU A 188 -9.45 -7.68 -7.50
N ILE A 189 -9.56 -6.58 -6.75
CA ILE A 189 -9.63 -6.63 -5.28
C ILE A 189 -10.93 -7.32 -4.84
N LYS A 190 -12.04 -7.01 -5.51
CA LYS A 190 -13.33 -7.70 -5.27
C LYS A 190 -13.24 -9.20 -5.58
N GLN A 191 -12.52 -9.57 -6.65
CA GLN A 191 -12.31 -10.97 -6.99
C GLN A 191 -11.44 -11.66 -5.93
N LEU A 192 -10.34 -11.03 -5.50
CA LEU A 192 -9.50 -11.53 -4.42
C LEU A 192 -10.33 -11.80 -3.15
N SER A 193 -11.22 -10.87 -2.78
CA SER A 193 -12.09 -11.06 -1.62
C SER A 193 -12.94 -12.33 -1.71
N LYS A 194 -13.48 -12.65 -2.88
CA LYS A 194 -14.27 -13.87 -3.06
C LYS A 194 -13.45 -15.16 -2.91
N GLU A 195 -12.15 -15.08 -3.12
CA GLU A 195 -11.23 -16.21 -3.02
C GLU A 195 -10.71 -16.47 -1.60
N MET A 196 -10.86 -15.47 -0.71
CA MET A 196 -10.42 -15.54 0.69
C MET A 196 -11.59 -15.92 1.60
N SER A 197 -11.36 -16.86 2.51
CA SER A 197 -12.42 -17.46 3.35
C SER A 197 -13.03 -16.52 4.38
N ARG A 198 -12.27 -15.51 4.86
CA ARG A 198 -12.69 -14.57 5.90
C ARG A 198 -12.30 -13.14 5.51
N SER A 199 -12.78 -12.71 4.35
CA SER A 199 -12.49 -11.37 3.85
C SER A 199 -13.75 -10.51 3.75
N THR A 200 -13.56 -9.23 4.00
CA THR A 200 -14.53 -8.17 3.73
C THR A 200 -13.93 -7.23 2.69
N HIS A 201 -14.70 -6.86 1.67
CA HIS A 201 -14.28 -5.89 0.65
C HIS A 201 -15.16 -4.65 0.71
N VAL A 202 -14.51 -3.50 0.76
CA VAL A 202 -15.17 -2.18 0.69
C VAL A 202 -14.58 -1.40 -0.49
N ASN A 203 -15.47 -0.90 -1.37
CA ASN A 203 -15.07 -0.04 -2.49
C ASN A 203 -15.50 1.41 -2.19
N LEU A 204 -14.53 2.30 -2.00
CA LEU A 204 -14.77 3.70 -1.69
C LEU A 204 -15.14 4.48 -2.95
N LYS A 205 -16.31 5.14 -2.89
CA LYS A 205 -16.82 5.97 -3.97
C LYS A 205 -16.08 7.30 -4.07
N GLN A 206 -16.03 7.88 -5.28
CA GLN A 206 -15.40 9.18 -5.51
C GLN A 206 -14.01 9.28 -4.87
N CYS A 207 -13.19 8.28 -5.12
CA CYS A 207 -11.85 8.13 -4.56
C CYS A 207 -10.91 7.59 -5.63
N GLY A 208 -9.71 8.17 -5.73
CA GLY A 208 -8.60 7.67 -6.52
C GLY A 208 -7.71 6.71 -5.72
N HIS A 209 -6.47 6.54 -6.18
CA HIS A 209 -5.52 5.62 -5.56
C HIS A 209 -5.13 6.02 -4.14
N MET A 210 -5.03 7.34 -3.86
CA MET A 210 -4.48 7.87 -2.60
C MET A 210 -5.49 7.86 -1.45
N ILE A 211 -6.14 6.72 -1.21
CA ILE A 211 -7.20 6.52 -0.21
C ILE A 211 -6.90 7.18 1.15
N PRO A 212 -5.69 7.02 1.76
CA PRO A 212 -5.42 7.61 3.08
C PRO A 212 -5.48 9.14 3.10
N LEU A 213 -5.26 9.78 1.96
CA LEU A 213 -5.29 11.24 1.81
C LEU A 213 -6.65 11.75 1.29
N GLU A 214 -7.34 10.95 0.47
CA GLU A 214 -8.59 11.35 -0.17
C GLU A 214 -9.83 11.04 0.67
N LYS A 215 -9.80 9.94 1.44
CA LYS A 215 -10.92 9.43 2.24
C LYS A 215 -10.50 9.06 3.67
N PRO A 216 -9.83 9.97 4.39
CA PRO A 216 -9.29 9.66 5.71
C PRO A 216 -10.36 9.30 6.75
N LYS A 217 -11.53 9.94 6.72
CA LYS A 217 -12.63 9.68 7.68
C LYS A 217 -13.23 8.29 7.48
N GLU A 218 -13.51 7.94 6.23
CA GLU A 218 -14.01 6.63 5.86
C GLU A 218 -13.00 5.54 6.19
N LEU A 219 -11.72 5.79 5.94
CA LEU A 219 -10.65 4.84 6.27
C LEU A 219 -10.54 4.63 7.79
N VAL A 220 -10.56 5.69 8.59
CA VAL A 220 -10.55 5.60 10.06
C VAL A 220 -11.74 4.77 10.56
N TYR A 221 -12.93 5.05 10.06
CA TYR A 221 -14.14 4.30 10.42
C TYR A 221 -14.00 2.79 10.13
N LEU A 222 -13.51 2.45 8.94
CA LEU A 222 -13.30 1.05 8.54
C LEU A 222 -12.22 0.36 9.38
N LEU A 223 -11.14 1.06 9.71
CA LEU A 223 -10.09 0.53 10.57
C LEU A 223 -10.61 0.21 11.96
N HIS A 224 -11.36 1.13 12.60
CA HIS A 224 -11.97 0.87 13.91
C HIS A 224 -12.94 -0.30 13.86
N LEU A 225 -13.87 -0.30 12.91
CA LEU A 225 -14.86 -1.37 12.77
C LEU A 225 -14.18 -2.76 12.63
N PHE A 226 -13.08 -2.82 11.91
CA PHE A 226 -12.37 -4.08 11.65
C PHE A 226 -11.44 -4.48 12.80
N ILE A 227 -10.75 -3.53 13.41
CA ILE A 227 -9.79 -3.81 14.48
C ILE A 227 -10.52 -4.20 15.76
N ASP A 228 -11.63 -3.55 16.06
CA ASP A 228 -12.41 -3.78 17.29
C ASP A 228 -13.33 -5.03 17.20
N SER A 229 -13.50 -5.64 15.99
CA SER A 229 -14.25 -6.89 15.79
C SER A 229 -13.38 -8.10 16.14
#